data_5d12c2cf450202f5418d3ba093e860f2
#
_entry.id   5d12c2cf450202f5418d3ba093e860f2
#
_cell.length_a   1.000
_cell.length_b   1.000
_cell.length_c   1.000
_cell.angle_alpha   90.00
_cell.angle_beta   90.00
_cell.angle_gamma   90.00
#
_symmetry.space_group_name_H-M   'P 1'
#
loop_
_entity.id
_entity.type
_entity.pdbx_description
1 polymer ?
#
loop_
_entity_poly.entity_id
_entity_poly.type
_entity_poly.pdbx_seq_one_letter_code
_entity_poly.pdbx_strand_id
1 'polypeptide(L)'
;MTDEAQTQDGLVNAVGQSLPSNEKRVPAKVQLLQKEEHYVGKLLKDLKENQEVIAIGPTKGTDDGVLQMQPMMVITEGNFADLLAINLFMACGGLGPKKEEKEVADNTVTNRSIAWSDGDQTNWFQCTAWGDLSKQLAEQPPGTPTIAVGKVTCSAKEDKRFLNYNVDKILYLPKGQKAAPKKAADPDKGRVAAAALGSVDFSL
;
A
#
# COMPACT_ATOMS: atom_id res chain seq x y z
N MET A 1 2.71 19.84 0.65
CA MET A 1 1.23 20.03 0.66
C MET A 1 0.90 21.15 -0.30
N THR A 2 -0.14 21.04 -1.10
CA THR A 2 -0.52 22.05 -2.11
C THR A 2 -1.73 22.89 -1.73
N ASP A 3 -2.54 22.42 -0.79
CA ASP A 3 -3.75 23.10 -0.33
C ASP A 3 -3.88 22.97 1.20
N GLU A 4 -4.59 23.87 1.82
CA GLU A 4 -4.95 23.75 3.24
C GLU A 4 -5.80 22.49 3.47
N ALA A 5 -5.58 21.84 4.61
CA ALA A 5 -6.37 20.67 4.98
C ALA A 5 -7.83 21.04 5.19
N GLN A 6 -8.73 20.28 4.62
CA GLN A 6 -10.18 20.47 4.75
C GLN A 6 -10.76 19.41 5.69
N THR A 7 -11.75 19.79 6.47
CA THR A 7 -12.50 18.87 7.33
C THR A 7 -13.93 18.77 6.83
N GLN A 8 -14.37 17.55 6.55
CA GLN A 8 -15.75 17.25 6.17
C GLN A 8 -16.19 15.99 6.89
N ASP A 9 -17.35 16.01 7.52
CA ASP A 9 -17.96 14.86 8.23
C ASP A 9 -17.01 14.20 9.25
N GLY A 10 -16.21 14.99 9.97
CA GLY A 10 -15.23 14.50 10.95
C GLY A 10 -13.98 13.84 10.30
N LEU A 11 -13.80 13.95 8.99
CA LEU A 11 -12.63 13.47 8.25
C LEU A 11 -11.77 14.65 7.80
N VAL A 12 -10.51 14.64 8.15
CA VAL A 12 -9.51 15.60 7.66
C VAL A 12 -8.93 15.07 6.36
N ASN A 13 -8.97 15.91 5.34
CA ASN A 13 -8.42 15.66 4.02
C ASN A 13 -7.32 16.66 3.71
N ALA A 14 -6.09 16.21 3.64
CA ALA A 14 -4.95 17.03 3.25
C ALA A 14 -4.38 16.52 1.91
N VAL A 15 -4.25 17.43 0.95
CA VAL A 15 -3.79 17.11 -0.40
C VAL A 15 -2.35 17.57 -0.59
N GLY A 16 -1.54 16.69 -1.17
CA GLY A 16 -0.14 16.96 -1.44
C GLY A 16 0.34 16.29 -2.72
N GLN A 17 1.63 16.37 -2.94
CA GLN A 17 2.30 15.70 -4.04
C GLN A 17 3.50 14.93 -3.51
N SER A 18 3.72 13.73 -4.04
CA SER A 18 4.94 12.99 -3.78
C SER A 18 6.12 13.63 -4.50
N LEU A 19 7.30 13.55 -3.92
CA LEU A 19 8.51 13.93 -4.63
C LEU A 19 8.79 12.93 -5.76
N PRO A 20 9.06 13.37 -7.00
CA PRO A 20 9.38 12.47 -8.10
C PRO A 20 10.77 11.86 -7.88
N SER A 21 10.92 10.58 -8.24
CA SER A 21 12.19 9.86 -8.08
C SER A 21 13.28 10.31 -9.07
N ASN A 22 12.92 10.99 -10.13
CA ASN A 22 13.80 11.60 -11.12
C ASN A 22 13.03 12.59 -12.02
N GLU A 23 13.74 13.35 -12.83
CA GLU A 23 13.17 14.39 -13.73
C GLU A 23 12.19 13.84 -14.79
N LYS A 24 12.24 12.55 -15.10
CA LYS A 24 11.35 11.90 -16.08
C LYS A 24 10.02 11.45 -15.46
N ARG A 25 9.86 11.57 -14.14
CA ARG A 25 8.65 11.16 -13.43
C ARG A 25 7.85 12.37 -12.99
N VAL A 26 6.55 12.25 -13.06
CA VAL A 26 5.65 13.29 -12.54
C VAL A 26 5.34 13.03 -11.07
N PRO A 27 5.10 14.08 -10.28
CA PRO A 27 4.64 13.90 -8.90
C PRO A 27 3.29 13.17 -8.89
N ALA A 28 3.15 12.17 -8.01
CA ALA A 28 1.83 11.60 -7.74
C ALA A 28 1.05 12.55 -6.84
N LYS A 29 -0.23 12.76 -7.16
CA LYS A 29 -1.15 13.43 -6.24
C LYS A 29 -1.39 12.50 -5.06
N VAL A 30 -1.21 13.00 -3.84
CA VAL A 30 -1.40 12.24 -2.61
C VAL A 30 -2.51 12.90 -1.80
N GLN A 31 -3.44 12.09 -1.33
CA GLN A 31 -4.52 12.51 -0.46
C GLN A 31 -4.38 11.79 0.88
N LEU A 32 -4.14 12.56 1.94
CA LEU A 32 -4.02 12.05 3.30
C LEU A 32 -5.38 12.20 4.00
N LEU A 33 -5.97 11.08 4.39
CA LEU A 33 -7.30 11.01 5.00
C LEU A 33 -7.19 10.45 6.41
N GLN A 34 -7.67 11.18 7.42
CA GLN A 34 -7.70 10.69 8.80
C GLN A 34 -8.88 11.30 9.58
N LYS A 35 -9.41 10.55 10.56
CA LYS A 35 -10.43 11.06 11.47
C LYS A 35 -9.90 12.26 12.24
N GLU A 36 -10.72 13.29 12.41
CA GLU A 36 -10.34 14.54 13.07
C GLU A 36 -9.94 14.32 14.53
N GLU A 37 -10.62 13.41 15.24
CA GLU A 37 -10.33 13.07 16.63
C GLU A 37 -8.99 12.34 16.82
N HIS A 38 -8.48 11.68 15.76
CA HIS A 38 -7.19 10.99 15.79
C HIS A 38 -6.04 12.00 15.87
N TYR A 39 -4.98 11.67 16.64
CA TYR A 39 -3.85 12.60 16.80
C TYR A 39 -3.21 13.01 15.46
N VAL A 40 -3.15 12.08 14.48
CA VAL A 40 -2.66 12.39 13.13
C VAL A 40 -3.62 13.34 12.40
N GLY A 41 -4.95 13.19 12.58
CA GLY A 41 -5.92 14.11 12.01
C GLY A 41 -5.70 15.56 12.49
N LYS A 42 -5.41 15.72 13.76
CA LYS A 42 -5.05 17.04 14.33
C LYS A 42 -3.77 17.60 13.71
N LEU A 43 -2.72 16.77 13.56
CA LEU A 43 -1.49 17.17 12.88
C LEU A 43 -1.73 17.57 11.42
N LEU A 44 -2.60 16.84 10.70
CA LEU A 44 -2.93 17.17 9.31
C LEU A 44 -3.60 18.54 9.17
N LYS A 45 -4.43 18.95 10.15
CA LYS A 45 -5.08 20.27 10.17
C LYS A 45 -4.07 21.41 10.34
N ASP A 46 -2.99 21.17 11.07
CA ASP A 46 -1.97 22.17 11.36
C ASP A 46 -0.91 22.27 10.25
N LEU A 47 -0.98 21.44 9.19
CA LEU A 47 -0.05 21.50 8.08
C LEU A 47 -0.21 22.81 7.30
N LYS A 48 0.92 23.44 7.04
CA LYS A 48 1.00 24.65 6.23
C LYS A 48 1.12 24.30 4.73
N GLU A 49 0.70 25.23 3.92
CA GLU A 49 0.95 25.15 2.47
C GLU A 49 2.45 24.95 2.18
N ASN A 50 2.75 24.06 1.23
CA ASN A 50 4.11 23.68 0.82
C ASN A 50 5.00 23.09 1.94
N GLN A 51 4.41 22.67 3.05
CA GLN A 51 5.15 21.96 4.09
C GLN A 51 5.53 20.56 3.62
N GLU A 52 6.80 20.20 3.77
CA GLU A 52 7.28 18.84 3.54
C GLU A 52 6.93 17.96 4.74
N VAL A 53 6.46 16.74 4.44
CA VAL A 53 6.10 15.76 5.47
C VAL A 53 6.47 14.35 5.02
N ILE A 54 6.73 13.47 5.99
CA ILE A 54 6.77 12.02 5.75
C ILE A 54 5.50 11.42 6.33
N ALA A 55 4.70 10.78 5.50
CA ALA A 55 3.50 10.07 5.93
C ALA A 55 3.70 8.56 5.76
N ILE A 56 3.30 7.79 6.77
CA ILE A 56 3.38 6.33 6.80
C ILE A 56 2.00 5.77 7.13
N GLY A 57 1.50 4.90 6.29
CA GLY A 57 0.18 4.27 6.50
C GLY A 57 -0.27 3.43 5.31
N PRO A 58 -1.41 2.74 5.45
CA PRO A 58 -2.02 2.02 4.36
C PRO A 58 -2.40 2.95 3.22
N THR A 59 -2.25 2.46 1.99
CA THR A 59 -2.49 3.24 0.77
C THR A 59 -3.39 2.50 -0.20
N LYS A 60 -4.15 3.28 -0.96
CA LYS A 60 -4.96 2.80 -2.08
C LYS A 60 -4.79 3.75 -3.26
N GLY A 61 -4.51 3.21 -4.43
CA GLY A 61 -4.57 3.97 -5.69
C GLY A 61 -6.02 4.11 -6.14
N THR A 62 -6.38 5.28 -6.64
CA THR A 62 -7.67 5.53 -7.29
C THR A 62 -7.54 5.43 -8.80
N ASP A 63 -8.65 5.29 -9.52
CA ASP A 63 -8.68 5.15 -10.99
C ASP A 63 -8.22 6.42 -11.72
N ASP A 64 -8.28 7.57 -11.06
CA ASP A 64 -7.77 8.86 -11.53
C ASP A 64 -6.29 9.11 -11.20
N GLY A 65 -5.60 8.10 -10.67
CA GLY A 65 -4.17 8.16 -10.38
C GLY A 65 -3.79 8.96 -9.14
N VAL A 66 -4.73 9.11 -8.21
CA VAL A 66 -4.47 9.68 -6.88
C VAL A 66 -4.09 8.56 -5.91
N LEU A 67 -3.06 8.78 -5.11
CA LEU A 67 -2.68 7.91 -4.01
C LEU A 67 -3.40 8.37 -2.74
N GLN A 68 -4.44 7.66 -2.34
CA GLN A 68 -5.07 7.85 -1.04
C GLN A 68 -4.28 7.12 0.03
N MET A 69 -4.00 7.77 1.12
CA MET A 69 -3.31 7.20 2.28
C MET A 69 -4.08 7.54 3.55
N GLN A 70 -4.25 6.55 4.41
CA GLN A 70 -4.69 6.76 5.77
C GLN A 70 -3.46 6.74 6.69
N PRO A 71 -2.87 7.89 7.01
CA PRO A 71 -1.62 7.92 7.73
C PRO A 71 -1.79 7.50 9.18
N MET A 72 -0.99 6.53 9.61
CA MET A 72 -0.83 6.15 11.01
C MET A 72 0.21 7.02 11.71
N MET A 73 1.13 7.57 10.94
CA MET A 73 2.19 8.46 11.40
C MET A 73 2.44 9.56 10.37
N VAL A 74 2.62 10.79 10.84
CA VAL A 74 3.09 11.92 10.03
C VAL A 74 4.23 12.59 10.79
N ILE A 75 5.35 12.82 10.11
CA ILE A 75 6.51 13.54 10.61
C ILE A 75 6.51 14.89 9.91
N THR A 76 6.37 15.95 10.68
CA THR A 76 6.22 17.33 10.17
C THR A 76 7.45 18.19 10.39
N GLU A 77 8.40 17.71 11.20
CA GLU A 77 9.61 18.42 11.57
C GLU A 77 10.85 17.56 11.28
N GLY A 78 11.88 18.15 10.75
CA GLY A 78 13.15 17.50 10.44
C GLY A 78 13.80 18.05 9.18
N ASN A 79 15.06 17.68 8.96
CA ASN A 79 15.74 17.94 7.70
C ASN A 79 15.48 16.75 6.75
N PHE A 80 14.57 16.94 5.81
CA PHE A 80 14.21 15.91 4.82
C PHE A 80 15.06 15.97 3.55
N ALA A 81 16.01 16.90 3.45
CA ALA A 81 16.84 17.10 2.24
C ALA A 81 17.59 15.82 1.81
N ASP A 82 18.05 15.02 2.79
CA ASP A 82 18.76 13.75 2.53
C ASP A 82 17.80 12.57 2.31
N LEU A 83 16.50 12.77 2.56
CA LEU A 83 15.45 11.76 2.40
C LEU A 83 14.65 11.91 1.11
N LEU A 84 15.23 12.60 0.13
CA LEU A 84 14.60 12.91 -1.14
C LEU A 84 13.97 11.66 -1.78
N ALA A 85 12.69 11.77 -2.10
CA ALA A 85 11.93 10.79 -2.88
C ALA A 85 11.76 9.39 -2.24
N ILE A 86 11.52 9.32 -0.93
CA ILE A 86 11.11 8.06 -0.30
C ILE A 86 9.63 7.78 -0.61
N ASN A 87 9.36 7.21 -1.76
CA ASN A 87 8.04 6.70 -2.15
C ASN A 87 8.05 5.18 -2.07
N LEU A 88 8.14 4.63 -0.86
CA LEU A 88 8.21 3.19 -0.65
C LEU A 88 6.81 2.59 -0.45
N PHE A 89 6.63 1.37 -0.94
CA PHE A 89 5.51 0.53 -0.57
C PHE A 89 5.98 -0.83 -0.06
N MET A 90 5.15 -1.45 0.76
CA MET A 90 5.24 -2.85 1.12
C MET A 90 3.86 -3.48 0.95
N ALA A 91 3.80 -4.58 0.19
CA ALA A 91 2.58 -5.36 0.02
C ALA A 91 2.81 -6.79 0.48
N CYS A 92 1.87 -7.30 1.29
CA CYS A 92 1.91 -8.65 1.83
C CYS A 92 0.63 -9.39 1.44
N GLY A 93 0.76 -10.63 0.95
CA GLY A 93 -0.41 -11.42 0.57
C GLY A 93 -0.06 -12.62 -0.30
N GLY A 94 -1.07 -13.25 -0.86
CA GLY A 94 -0.92 -14.34 -1.81
C GLY A 94 -0.78 -13.81 -3.25
N LEU A 95 0.14 -14.38 -4.02
CA LEU A 95 0.24 -14.03 -5.44
C LEU A 95 -1.04 -14.39 -6.19
N GLY A 96 -1.50 -13.47 -7.01
CA GLY A 96 -2.61 -13.68 -7.93
C GLY A 96 -2.28 -14.67 -9.07
N PRO A 97 -3.15 -14.78 -10.07
CA PRO A 97 -2.92 -15.64 -11.22
C PRO A 97 -1.61 -15.35 -11.92
N LYS A 98 -0.99 -16.39 -12.49
CA LYS A 98 0.21 -16.23 -13.33
C LYS A 98 -0.09 -15.27 -14.48
N LYS A 99 0.89 -14.44 -14.79
CA LYS A 99 0.90 -13.58 -15.96
C LYS A 99 2.16 -13.82 -16.76
N GLU A 100 2.04 -13.72 -18.07
CA GLU A 100 3.19 -13.84 -18.97
C GLU A 100 4.11 -12.63 -18.83
N GLU A 101 5.39 -12.88 -19.03
CA GLU A 101 6.38 -11.81 -19.17
C GLU A 101 6.15 -11.08 -20.49
N LYS A 102 6.45 -9.80 -20.48
CA LYS A 102 6.45 -8.95 -21.67
C LYS A 102 7.81 -8.30 -21.82
N GLU A 103 8.21 -8.04 -23.03
CA GLU A 103 9.40 -7.24 -23.32
C GLU A 103 8.99 -5.79 -23.53
N VAL A 104 9.68 -4.89 -22.84
CA VAL A 104 9.50 -3.44 -22.93
C VAL A 104 10.88 -2.79 -22.93
N ALA A 105 11.25 -2.17 -24.05
CA ALA A 105 12.54 -1.47 -24.20
C ALA A 105 13.74 -2.29 -23.70
N ASP A 106 13.91 -3.50 -24.26
CA ASP A 106 14.99 -4.45 -23.95
C ASP A 106 15.01 -5.01 -22.51
N ASN A 107 13.92 -4.83 -21.77
CA ASN A 107 13.75 -5.38 -20.43
C ASN A 107 12.52 -6.27 -20.36
N THR A 108 12.63 -7.38 -19.66
CA THR A 108 11.47 -8.19 -19.29
C THR A 108 10.68 -7.51 -18.16
N VAL A 109 9.36 -7.53 -18.27
CA VAL A 109 8.46 -6.98 -17.25
C VAL A 109 7.30 -7.95 -16.99
N THR A 110 6.98 -8.11 -15.73
CA THR A 110 5.79 -8.84 -15.28
C THR A 110 4.95 -7.98 -14.35
N ASN A 111 3.67 -7.84 -14.69
CA ASN A 111 2.66 -7.26 -13.83
C ASN A 111 1.90 -8.37 -13.12
N ARG A 112 1.86 -8.34 -11.80
CA ARG A 112 1.16 -9.36 -11.02
C ARG A 112 0.47 -8.78 -9.81
N SER A 113 -0.68 -9.31 -9.47
CA SER A 113 -1.41 -8.87 -8.28
C SER A 113 -1.00 -9.66 -7.04
N ILE A 114 -1.06 -9.01 -5.90
CA ILE A 114 -0.96 -9.60 -4.57
C ILE A 114 -2.33 -9.41 -3.92
N ALA A 115 -2.89 -10.49 -3.39
CA ALA A 115 -4.19 -10.50 -2.77
C ALA A 115 -4.07 -10.64 -1.25
N TRP A 116 -4.85 -9.89 -0.51
CA TRP A 116 -5.06 -10.11 0.91
C TRP A 116 -6.55 -10.03 1.23
N SER A 117 -6.96 -10.74 2.26
CA SER A 117 -8.35 -10.72 2.71
C SER A 117 -8.47 -9.90 3.99
N ASP A 118 -9.52 -9.08 4.02
CA ASP A 118 -9.97 -8.35 5.18
C ASP A 118 -11.43 -8.78 5.43
N GLY A 119 -11.61 -9.67 6.40
CA GLY A 119 -12.88 -10.37 6.59
C GLY A 119 -13.30 -11.14 5.34
N ASP A 120 -14.47 -10.82 4.82
CA ASP A 120 -15.06 -11.47 3.63
C ASP A 120 -14.64 -10.82 2.31
N GLN A 121 -13.88 -9.71 2.36
CA GLN A 121 -13.43 -9.01 1.17
C GLN A 121 -12.02 -9.41 0.78
N THR A 122 -11.80 -9.63 -0.52
CA THR A 122 -10.46 -9.80 -1.08
C THR A 122 -10.04 -8.50 -1.77
N ASN A 123 -8.97 -7.94 -1.28
CA ASN A 123 -8.33 -6.78 -1.86
C ASN A 123 -7.19 -7.21 -2.78
N TRP A 124 -6.95 -6.43 -3.82
CA TRP A 124 -5.92 -6.71 -4.83
C TRP A 124 -4.99 -5.52 -4.98
N PHE A 125 -3.71 -5.80 -4.96
CA PHE A 125 -2.66 -4.83 -5.19
C PHE A 125 -1.84 -5.25 -6.41
N GLN A 126 -1.79 -4.42 -7.44
CA GLN A 126 -1.02 -4.71 -8.64
C GLN A 126 0.38 -4.14 -8.55
N CYS A 127 1.40 -4.99 -8.72
CA CYS A 127 2.79 -4.59 -8.76
C CYS A 127 3.47 -4.98 -10.08
N THR A 128 4.57 -4.31 -10.38
CA THR A 128 5.37 -4.48 -11.59
C THR A 128 6.79 -4.87 -11.19
N ALA A 129 7.29 -5.96 -11.72
CA ALA A 129 8.68 -6.39 -11.58
C ALA A 129 9.40 -6.32 -12.92
N TRP A 130 10.68 -6.00 -12.90
CA TRP A 130 11.54 -5.82 -14.06
C TRP A 130 12.75 -6.75 -14.02
N GLY A 131 13.27 -7.13 -15.18
CA GLY A 131 14.47 -7.95 -15.33
C GLY A 131 14.37 -9.32 -14.62
N ASP A 132 15.36 -9.68 -13.83
CA ASP A 132 15.39 -10.97 -13.13
C ASP A 132 14.26 -11.14 -12.11
N LEU A 133 13.79 -10.07 -11.48
CA LEU A 133 12.62 -10.10 -10.61
C LEU A 133 11.34 -10.41 -11.39
N SER A 134 11.25 -9.97 -12.66
CA SER A 134 10.14 -10.30 -13.54
C SER A 134 10.01 -11.80 -13.71
N LYS A 135 11.12 -12.49 -14.04
CA LYS A 135 11.16 -13.95 -14.21
C LYS A 135 10.77 -14.67 -12.92
N GLN A 136 11.38 -14.27 -11.79
CA GLN A 136 11.05 -14.84 -10.50
C GLN A 136 9.55 -14.70 -10.17
N LEU A 137 8.98 -13.54 -10.45
CA LEU A 137 7.56 -13.27 -10.17
C LEU A 137 6.65 -14.06 -11.11
N ALA A 138 7.01 -14.20 -12.38
CA ALA A 138 6.23 -14.94 -13.37
C ALA A 138 6.15 -16.45 -13.06
N GLU A 139 7.25 -17.04 -12.59
CA GLU A 139 7.36 -18.48 -12.33
C GLU A 139 6.60 -18.94 -11.08
N GLN A 140 6.42 -18.06 -10.09
CA GLN A 140 5.81 -18.46 -8.83
C GLN A 140 4.34 -18.93 -9.00
N PRO A 141 3.93 -20.00 -8.30
CA PRO A 141 2.55 -20.46 -8.33
C PRO A 141 1.58 -19.42 -7.76
N PRO A 142 0.32 -19.39 -8.22
CA PRO A 142 -0.73 -18.61 -7.56
C PRO A 142 -0.90 -18.99 -6.09
N GLY A 143 -1.24 -18.02 -5.26
CA GLY A 143 -1.42 -18.21 -3.83
C GLY A 143 -0.11 -18.36 -3.05
N THR A 144 1.07 -18.17 -3.68
CA THR A 144 2.35 -18.15 -2.94
C THR A 144 2.36 -16.94 -2.01
N PRO A 145 2.51 -17.14 -0.68
CA PRO A 145 2.61 -16.04 0.26
C PRO A 145 3.85 -15.21 -0.03
N THR A 146 3.66 -13.91 -0.18
CA THR A 146 4.68 -13.01 -0.72
C THR A 146 4.71 -11.70 0.04
N ILE A 147 5.90 -11.18 0.25
CA ILE A 147 6.13 -9.79 0.65
C ILE A 147 6.88 -9.12 -0.50
N ALA A 148 6.30 -8.08 -1.06
CA ALA A 148 6.92 -7.24 -2.07
C ALA A 148 7.22 -5.86 -1.50
N VAL A 149 8.42 -5.37 -1.72
CA VAL A 149 8.86 -4.03 -1.32
C VAL A 149 9.37 -3.32 -2.56
N GLY A 150 9.05 -2.05 -2.70
CA GLY A 150 9.47 -1.29 -3.86
C GLY A 150 9.09 0.17 -3.79
N LYS A 151 9.05 0.81 -4.96
CA LYS A 151 8.82 2.24 -5.10
C LYS A 151 7.52 2.53 -5.84
N VAL A 152 6.80 3.52 -5.35
CA VAL A 152 5.67 4.10 -6.08
C VAL A 152 6.19 5.17 -7.02
N THR A 153 5.86 5.06 -8.30
CA THR A 153 6.16 6.10 -9.29
C THR A 153 4.88 6.48 -10.02
N CYS A 154 4.83 7.68 -10.55
CA CYS A 154 3.73 8.15 -11.34
C CYS A 154 4.20 8.43 -12.77
N SER A 155 3.43 8.03 -13.75
CA SER A 155 3.59 8.41 -15.15
C SER A 155 2.34 9.14 -15.63
N ALA A 156 2.50 10.05 -16.59
CA ALA A 156 1.39 10.73 -17.23
C ALA A 156 1.35 10.34 -18.71
N LYS A 157 0.16 10.11 -19.22
CA LYS A 157 -0.10 9.95 -20.65
C LYS A 157 -1.37 10.74 -20.98
N GLU A 158 -1.23 11.75 -21.81
CA GLU A 158 -2.28 12.74 -22.05
C GLU A 158 -2.69 13.37 -20.70
N ASP A 159 -3.97 13.47 -20.40
CA ASP A 159 -4.50 14.01 -19.15
C ASP A 159 -4.61 12.98 -18.01
N LYS A 160 -4.20 11.73 -18.25
CA LYS A 160 -4.32 10.64 -17.28
C LYS A 160 -3.00 10.39 -16.54
N ARG A 161 -3.11 10.17 -15.24
CA ARG A 161 -2.00 9.76 -14.38
C ARG A 161 -2.12 8.29 -14.03
N PHE A 162 -0.99 7.60 -14.01
CA PHE A 162 -0.91 6.17 -13.70
C PHE A 162 0.08 5.96 -12.58
N LEU A 163 -0.38 5.35 -11.48
CA LEU A 163 0.49 4.90 -10.40
C LEU A 163 1.12 3.57 -10.78
N ASN A 164 2.42 3.48 -10.64
CA ASN A 164 3.19 2.26 -10.91
C ASN A 164 3.90 1.84 -9.63
N TYR A 165 3.64 0.63 -9.19
CA TYR A 165 4.24 0.02 -8.01
C TYR A 165 5.37 -0.91 -8.45
N ASN A 166 6.57 -0.35 -8.58
CA ASN A 166 7.74 -1.08 -9.06
C ASN A 166 8.42 -1.81 -7.91
N VAL A 167 8.55 -3.12 -8.05
CA VAL A 167 9.14 -3.99 -7.02
C VAL A 167 10.66 -3.94 -7.11
N ASP A 168 11.30 -3.66 -5.99
CA ASP A 168 12.76 -3.71 -5.85
C ASP A 168 13.21 -5.01 -5.16
N LYS A 169 12.36 -5.59 -4.28
CA LYS A 169 12.66 -6.84 -3.55
C LYS A 169 11.40 -7.67 -3.36
N ILE A 170 11.56 -8.99 -3.45
CA ILE A 170 10.49 -9.96 -3.20
C ILE A 170 11.01 -11.01 -2.21
N LEU A 171 10.16 -11.35 -1.25
CA LEU A 171 10.36 -12.46 -0.34
C LEU A 171 9.18 -13.42 -0.49
N TYR A 172 9.45 -14.67 -0.81
CA TYR A 172 8.45 -15.73 -0.83
C TYR A 172 8.48 -16.48 0.48
N LEU A 173 7.36 -16.54 1.14
CA LEU A 173 7.23 -17.26 2.40
C LEU A 173 6.80 -18.71 2.13
N PRO A 174 7.21 -19.66 2.96
CA PRO A 174 6.72 -21.03 2.84
C PRO A 174 5.19 -21.02 3.00
N LYS A 175 4.50 -21.79 2.15
CA LYS A 175 3.05 -21.99 2.33
C LYS A 175 2.86 -22.59 3.71
N GLY A 176 2.17 -21.88 4.59
CA GLY A 176 1.75 -22.41 5.87
C GLY A 176 0.99 -23.72 5.64
N GLN A 177 1.24 -24.72 6.46
CA GLN A 177 0.40 -25.91 6.45
C GLN A 177 -1.03 -25.42 6.64
N LYS A 178 -1.93 -25.80 5.71
CA LYS A 178 -3.35 -25.58 5.91
C LYS A 178 -3.67 -26.16 7.28
N ALA A 179 -4.11 -25.33 8.22
CA ALA A 179 -4.66 -25.84 9.47
C ALA A 179 -5.66 -26.92 9.09
N ALA A 180 -5.47 -28.13 9.63
CA ALA A 180 -6.42 -29.20 9.40
C ALA A 180 -7.82 -28.64 9.68
N PRO A 181 -8.83 -28.93 8.83
CA PRO A 181 -10.17 -28.39 9.03
C PRO A 181 -10.53 -28.69 10.49
N LYS A 182 -10.76 -27.63 11.26
CA LYS A 182 -11.25 -27.78 12.63
C LYS A 182 -12.51 -28.64 12.50
N LYS A 183 -12.45 -29.90 12.98
CA LYS A 183 -13.67 -30.70 13.21
C LYS A 183 -14.64 -29.75 13.89
N ALA A 184 -15.82 -29.61 13.34
CA ALA A 184 -16.87 -28.81 13.92
C ALA A 184 -16.90 -29.13 15.43
N ALA A 185 -16.61 -28.14 16.24
CA ALA A 185 -16.62 -28.30 17.68
C ALA A 185 -18.08 -28.66 18.06
N ASP A 186 -18.21 -29.75 18.77
CA ASP A 186 -19.46 -30.14 19.40
C ASP A 186 -20.00 -28.92 20.18
N PRO A 187 -21.20 -28.41 19.86
CA PRO A 187 -21.69 -27.16 20.44
C PRO A 187 -21.87 -27.20 21.97
N ASP A 188 -21.67 -28.36 22.61
CA ASP A 188 -21.93 -28.57 24.04
C ASP A 188 -20.67 -28.62 24.95
N LYS A 189 -19.45 -28.35 24.40
CA LYS A 189 -18.22 -28.31 25.18
C LYS A 189 -17.41 -27.06 24.90
N GLY A 190 -17.82 -25.90 25.41
CA GLY A 190 -16.99 -24.72 25.16
C GLY A 190 -17.44 -23.42 25.78
N ARG A 191 -17.97 -23.47 26.97
CA ARG A 191 -18.22 -22.23 27.73
C ARG A 191 -17.25 -22.05 28.88
N VAL A 192 -15.97 -22.22 28.64
CA VAL A 192 -14.91 -21.68 29.55
C VAL A 192 -13.62 -21.57 28.73
N ALA A 193 -13.19 -20.39 28.41
CA ALA A 193 -11.87 -19.87 28.08
C ALA A 193 -11.87 -18.91 26.88
N ALA A 194 -12.60 -17.80 27.02
CA ALA A 194 -12.45 -16.64 26.15
C ALA A 194 -12.15 -15.43 27.04
N ALA A 195 -11.01 -15.46 27.68
CA ALA A 195 -10.45 -14.29 28.37
C ALA A 195 -8.94 -14.41 28.29
N ALA A 196 -8.34 -13.85 27.27
CA ALA A 196 -6.97 -13.38 27.16
C ALA A 196 -6.43 -13.53 25.72
N LEU A 197 -6.87 -12.68 24.85
CA LEU A 197 -6.07 -12.17 23.71
C LEU A 197 -6.89 -11.02 23.15
N GLY A 198 -6.45 -9.80 23.48
CA GLY A 198 -7.11 -8.59 23.04
C GLY A 198 -7.22 -8.60 21.51
N SER A 199 -8.43 -8.57 21.02
CA SER A 199 -8.73 -8.32 19.63
C SER A 199 -8.22 -6.92 19.30
N VAL A 200 -7.20 -6.84 18.46
CA VAL A 200 -6.88 -5.59 17.78
C VAL A 200 -7.96 -5.41 16.74
N ASP A 201 -8.93 -4.59 17.06
CA ASP A 201 -10.02 -4.25 16.17
C ASP A 201 -9.49 -3.28 15.11
N PHE A 202 -9.29 -3.78 13.89
CA PHE A 202 -9.03 -2.99 12.70
C PHE A 202 -10.34 -2.60 12.00
N SER A 203 -11.27 -2.05 12.74
CA SER A 203 -12.40 -1.36 12.10
C SER A 203 -11.93 0.01 11.62
N LEU A 204 -11.74 0.10 10.29
CA LEU A 204 -11.54 1.33 9.54
C LEU A 204 -12.88 2.02 9.27
#